data_20a902bf7208be66d10300def26e8fcc
#
_entry.id   20a902bf7208be66d10300def26e8fcc
#
_cell.length_a   1.000
_cell.length_b   1.000
_cell.length_c   1.000
_cell.angle_alpha   90.00
_cell.angle_beta   90.00
_cell.angle_gamma   90.00
#
_symmetry.space_group_name_H-M   'P 1'
#
loop_
_entity.id
_entity.type
_entity.pdbx_description
1 polymer ?
#
loop_
_entity_poly.entity_id
_entity_poly.type
_entity_poly.pdbx_seq_one_letter_code
_entity_poly.pdbx_strand_id
1 'polypeptide(L)'
;MIKKLVVSIVSIACFIFIGQAQDAAITSPKTACIVTGKAQRPVSPAWVDKAVFYQIYPQTYYDSNGDGVGDLQGIIEKLDYVKSLGVTAIWLNPFYESPFRDAGYDVTDFYKVAPRYGTNNDAKRLFAEVHKRGMHVIIDYVPSYTSIDHPWFKASCDPKPNKYSNWYVWTNSTWFPGMDKYKADFIQGYCERDGMFMNNFFWHQPALNYGYAKPDPQQPWQLPTNHPDIMALKEEMKNVMRFWLNMGCDGFRIDMAGSLVKKDDGSETSKYWKTVREFLDKEYPGTFTVAEWSYPKDAVRGGFNADFFHWFNGYDDLFQKEKIRNSNHDGHSYFDSEGKGDITHFLEVYLDQYYDSRDNGYIAVPFGNHDLVRIKNNGRTDKDIAVIFAFMLTMPGTPFMYYGDEIGMRQLEDLPHIEGSYMGRAGDRTPMQWNNAPNKGFSVVSPEKLYRAVDVSNDAPDVVSQEKDPNSLLNRVRELIKLHNTEPALLAYAEFVPVYAEKDKYPFAYIRGNGKDRLLIVVNPANREVSGSFILNYKCQKPKLISGKGTILLEENKISVNLEPVSYAIFRINEV
;
A
#
# COMPACT_ATOMS: atom_id res chain seq x y z
N MET A 1 -31.53 21.99 31.68
CA MET A 1 -30.12 22.44 31.75
C MET A 1 -29.27 21.42 31.01
N ILE A 2 -28.89 21.76 29.80
CA ILE A 2 -28.27 20.86 28.82
C ILE A 2 -26.76 20.95 29.05
N LYS A 3 -26.12 19.83 29.42
CA LYS A 3 -24.65 19.73 29.43
C LYS A 3 -24.17 19.46 27.99
N LYS A 4 -23.53 20.44 27.40
CA LYS A 4 -22.78 20.28 26.14
C LYS A 4 -21.49 19.49 26.41
N LEU A 5 -21.37 18.33 25.77
CA LEU A 5 -20.14 17.55 25.70
C LEU A 5 -19.26 18.19 24.63
N VAL A 6 -18.12 18.72 25.04
CA VAL A 6 -17.09 19.23 24.12
C VAL A 6 -16.21 18.04 23.74
N VAL A 7 -16.35 17.59 22.51
CA VAL A 7 -15.43 16.62 21.91
C VAL A 7 -14.22 17.41 21.39
N SER A 8 -13.07 17.24 22.03
CA SER A 8 -11.79 17.77 21.56
C SER A 8 -11.33 17.01 20.33
N ILE A 9 -11.39 17.67 19.18
CA ILE A 9 -10.81 17.19 17.93
C ILE A 9 -9.29 17.44 18.02
N VAL A 10 -8.51 16.36 18.09
CA VAL A 10 -7.05 16.41 17.95
C VAL A 10 -6.75 16.64 16.46
N SER A 11 -6.38 17.87 16.14
CA SER A 11 -5.91 18.25 14.79
C SER A 11 -4.49 17.75 14.60
N ILE A 12 -4.30 16.72 13.80
CA ILE A 12 -2.99 16.35 13.24
C ILE A 12 -2.72 17.33 12.09
N ALA A 13 -1.84 18.30 12.31
CA ALA A 13 -1.41 19.24 11.29
C ALA A 13 -0.42 18.52 10.34
N CYS A 14 -0.93 17.91 9.26
CA CYS A 14 -0.14 17.71 8.06
C CYS A 14 -0.04 19.04 7.33
N PHE A 15 1.16 19.56 7.14
CA PHE A 15 1.41 20.77 6.37
C PHE A 15 0.92 20.60 4.93
N ILE A 16 -0.15 21.30 4.60
CA ILE A 16 -0.62 21.45 3.22
C ILE A 16 0.13 22.62 2.62
N PHE A 17 1.09 22.37 1.71
CA PHE A 17 1.50 23.37 0.74
C PHE A 17 0.47 23.39 -0.37
N ILE A 18 -0.36 24.41 -0.39
CA ILE A 18 -1.21 24.74 -1.54
C ILE A 18 -0.29 25.35 -2.61
N GLY A 19 0.24 24.51 -3.50
CA GLY A 19 0.71 24.98 -4.79
C GLY A 19 -0.53 25.38 -5.61
N GLN A 20 -0.58 26.60 -6.10
CA GLN A 20 -1.60 27.04 -7.06
C GLN A 20 -1.45 26.19 -8.32
N ALA A 21 -2.30 25.17 -8.48
CA ALA A 21 -2.52 24.54 -9.76
C ALA A 21 -3.19 25.56 -10.66
N GLN A 22 -2.53 25.97 -11.72
CA GLN A 22 -3.20 26.63 -12.84
C GLN A 22 -4.23 25.66 -13.41
N ASP A 23 -5.46 26.14 -13.55
CA ASP A 23 -6.57 25.44 -14.18
C ASP A 23 -6.20 25.01 -15.61
N ALA A 24 -5.59 23.86 -15.76
CA ALA A 24 -5.56 23.14 -17.01
C ALA A 24 -6.85 22.32 -17.08
N ALA A 25 -7.93 22.95 -17.54
CA ALA A 25 -9.15 22.23 -17.88
C ALA A 25 -8.77 21.10 -18.85
N ILE A 26 -8.94 19.84 -18.41
CA ILE A 26 -8.91 18.69 -19.32
C ILE A 26 -10.12 18.85 -20.23
N THR A 27 -9.90 19.54 -21.34
CA THR A 27 -10.91 19.63 -22.40
C THR A 27 -11.14 18.23 -22.94
N SER A 28 -12.40 17.80 -22.98
CA SER A 28 -12.88 16.56 -23.58
C SER A 28 -12.04 16.18 -24.81
N PRO A 29 -11.39 15.01 -24.86
CA PRO A 29 -10.49 14.68 -25.95
C PRO A 29 -11.27 14.36 -27.22
N LYS A 30 -11.58 15.39 -28.00
CA LYS A 30 -11.82 15.22 -29.44
C LYS A 30 -10.51 14.96 -30.21
N THR A 31 -9.40 14.91 -29.50
CA THR A 31 -8.05 14.76 -30.07
C THR A 31 -7.70 13.28 -30.11
N ALA A 32 -7.13 12.81 -31.20
CA ALA A 32 -6.64 11.44 -31.34
C ALA A 32 -5.69 11.09 -30.17
N CYS A 33 -5.98 10.01 -29.47
CA CYS A 33 -5.16 9.55 -28.36
C CYS A 33 -3.76 9.19 -28.87
N ILE A 34 -2.73 9.80 -28.29
CA ILE A 34 -1.35 9.57 -28.71
C ILE A 34 -0.82 8.37 -27.94
N VAL A 35 -0.79 7.21 -28.59
CA VAL A 35 -0.08 6.03 -28.11
C VAL A 35 1.28 6.03 -28.79
N THR A 36 2.36 6.26 -28.03
CA THR A 36 3.71 6.38 -28.59
C THR A 36 4.40 5.03 -28.78
N GLY A 37 3.98 4.01 -28.04
CA GLY A 37 4.59 2.69 -28.01
C GLY A 37 6.01 2.67 -27.44
N LYS A 38 6.46 3.75 -26.83
CA LYS A 38 7.79 3.92 -26.24
C LYS A 38 7.71 3.85 -24.71
N ALA A 39 7.53 2.65 -24.19
CA ALA A 39 7.68 2.41 -22.77
C ALA A 39 9.18 2.29 -22.42
N GLN A 40 9.65 3.09 -21.47
CA GLN A 40 11.01 2.97 -20.93
C GLN A 40 10.96 2.21 -19.61
N ARG A 41 11.77 1.13 -19.52
CA ARG A 41 11.86 0.35 -18.29
C ARG A 41 12.71 1.10 -17.26
N PRO A 42 12.21 1.38 -16.05
CA PRO A 42 12.99 1.96 -14.96
C PRO A 42 14.13 1.02 -14.52
N VAL A 43 15.13 1.58 -13.84
CA VAL A 43 16.15 0.78 -13.14
C VAL A 43 15.51 0.13 -11.92
N SER A 44 15.17 -1.15 -12.05
CA SER A 44 14.52 -1.94 -11.01
C SER A 44 14.90 -3.41 -11.18
N PRO A 45 14.81 -4.25 -10.14
CA PRO A 45 15.00 -5.69 -10.29
C PRO A 45 14.10 -6.27 -11.39
N ALA A 46 14.62 -7.15 -12.22
CA ALA A 46 13.88 -7.64 -13.40
C ALA A 46 12.58 -8.38 -13.05
N TRP A 47 12.54 -9.02 -11.89
CA TRP A 47 11.35 -9.74 -11.45
C TRP A 47 10.16 -8.82 -11.16
N VAL A 48 10.41 -7.53 -10.89
CA VAL A 48 9.36 -6.52 -10.60
C VAL A 48 8.52 -6.19 -11.83
N ASP A 49 9.04 -6.36 -13.03
CA ASP A 49 8.33 -6.03 -14.27
C ASP A 49 6.98 -6.76 -14.42
N LYS A 50 6.84 -7.93 -13.78
CA LYS A 50 5.64 -8.77 -13.77
C LYS A 50 5.15 -9.05 -12.35
N ALA A 51 5.63 -8.27 -11.36
CA ALA A 51 5.30 -8.56 -9.97
C ALA A 51 3.82 -8.29 -9.68
N VAL A 52 3.19 -9.28 -9.06
CA VAL A 52 1.93 -9.15 -8.35
C VAL A 52 2.21 -9.51 -6.90
N PHE A 53 2.05 -8.54 -6.02
CA PHE A 53 2.30 -8.72 -4.59
C PHE A 53 1.06 -9.19 -3.85
N TYR A 54 1.25 -10.11 -2.92
CA TYR A 54 0.23 -10.57 -1.98
C TYR A 54 0.64 -10.17 -0.57
N GLN A 55 -0.10 -9.24 0.03
CA GLN A 55 0.16 -8.79 1.38
C GLN A 55 -0.43 -9.79 2.38
N ILE A 56 0.38 -10.23 3.33
CA ILE A 56 0.00 -11.11 4.43
C ILE A 56 0.17 -10.36 5.75
N TYR A 57 -0.91 -10.32 6.54
CA TYR A 57 -0.90 -9.89 7.92
C TYR A 57 -0.72 -11.14 8.81
N PRO A 58 0.49 -11.40 9.36
CA PRO A 58 0.83 -12.69 9.98
C PRO A 58 -0.16 -13.13 11.05
N GLN A 59 -0.59 -12.21 11.90
CA GLN A 59 -1.44 -12.47 13.08
C GLN A 59 -2.78 -13.13 12.75
N THR A 60 -3.28 -12.95 11.52
CA THR A 60 -4.61 -13.38 11.11
C THR A 60 -4.61 -14.19 9.82
N TYR A 61 -3.44 -14.71 9.40
CA TYR A 61 -3.37 -15.49 8.18
C TYR A 61 -3.64 -16.98 8.39
N TYR A 62 -2.88 -17.65 9.26
CA TYR A 62 -3.11 -19.03 9.68
C TYR A 62 -2.38 -19.36 10.98
N ASP A 63 -3.11 -19.91 11.93
CA ASP A 63 -2.61 -20.35 13.24
C ASP A 63 -2.21 -21.82 13.16
N SER A 64 -0.90 -22.11 13.14
CA SER A 64 -0.38 -23.48 13.02
C SER A 64 -0.21 -24.19 14.35
N ASN A 65 -0.07 -23.44 15.45
CA ASN A 65 0.24 -23.95 16.76
C ASN A 65 -0.99 -24.06 17.70
N GLY A 66 -2.12 -23.46 17.31
CA GLY A 66 -3.38 -23.52 18.05
C GLY A 66 -3.42 -22.59 19.25
N ASP A 67 -2.81 -21.40 19.18
CA ASP A 67 -2.85 -20.39 20.24
C ASP A 67 -3.83 -19.24 19.98
N GLY A 68 -4.44 -19.21 18.79
CA GLY A 68 -5.41 -18.20 18.37
C GLY A 68 -4.81 -17.04 17.59
N VAL A 69 -3.50 -17.04 17.36
CA VAL A 69 -2.74 -16.05 16.59
C VAL A 69 -2.07 -16.74 15.41
N GLY A 70 -2.11 -16.14 14.24
CA GLY A 70 -1.37 -16.65 13.08
C GLY A 70 0.14 -16.50 13.25
N ASP A 71 0.91 -17.37 12.60
CA ASP A 71 2.36 -17.45 12.77
C ASP A 71 3.11 -17.72 11.45
N LEU A 72 4.45 -17.66 11.47
CA LEU A 72 5.28 -17.84 10.28
C LEU A 72 5.23 -19.28 9.74
N GLN A 73 5.06 -20.28 10.61
CA GLN A 73 4.85 -21.66 10.18
C GLN A 73 3.52 -21.81 9.45
N GLY A 74 2.47 -21.16 9.96
CA GLY A 74 1.16 -21.11 9.31
C GLY A 74 1.22 -20.49 7.92
N ILE A 75 2.01 -19.43 7.74
CA ILE A 75 2.24 -18.85 6.39
C ILE A 75 2.92 -19.90 5.50
N ILE A 76 3.95 -20.61 5.98
CA ILE A 76 4.64 -21.66 5.22
C ILE A 76 3.65 -22.73 4.74
N GLU A 77 2.74 -23.19 5.60
CA GLU A 77 1.72 -24.20 5.26
C GLU A 77 0.73 -23.76 4.19
N LYS A 78 0.56 -22.44 4.00
CA LYS A 78 -0.35 -21.86 3.00
C LYS A 78 0.34 -21.33 1.74
N LEU A 79 1.67 -21.47 1.62
CA LEU A 79 2.40 -20.96 0.45
C LEU A 79 1.97 -21.59 -0.88
N ASP A 80 1.50 -22.86 -0.88
CA ASP A 80 1.01 -23.51 -2.11
C ASP A 80 -0.29 -22.87 -2.60
N TYR A 81 -1.17 -22.46 -1.67
CA TYR A 81 -2.34 -21.64 -2.01
C TYR A 81 -1.91 -20.30 -2.62
N VAL A 82 -1.00 -19.56 -1.94
CA VAL A 82 -0.49 -18.28 -2.43
C VAL A 82 0.08 -18.43 -3.84
N LYS A 83 0.90 -19.45 -4.07
CA LYS A 83 1.44 -19.76 -5.40
C LYS A 83 0.34 -20.06 -6.42
N SER A 84 -0.72 -20.76 -6.01
CA SER A 84 -1.85 -21.13 -6.90
C SER A 84 -2.67 -19.93 -7.38
N LEU A 85 -2.59 -18.78 -6.68
CA LEU A 85 -3.19 -17.52 -7.14
C LEU A 85 -2.48 -16.98 -8.39
N GLY A 86 -1.20 -17.36 -8.60
CA GLY A 86 -0.37 -16.82 -9.66
C GLY A 86 0.44 -15.59 -9.24
N VAL A 87 0.37 -15.16 -7.98
CA VAL A 87 1.19 -14.06 -7.44
C VAL A 87 2.68 -14.43 -7.46
N THR A 88 3.52 -13.44 -7.57
CA THR A 88 4.96 -13.62 -7.77
C THR A 88 5.80 -13.08 -6.61
N ALA A 89 5.18 -12.32 -5.71
CA ALA A 89 5.84 -11.78 -4.54
C ALA A 89 4.88 -11.70 -3.33
N ILE A 90 5.45 -11.78 -2.12
CA ILE A 90 4.74 -11.64 -0.86
C ILE A 90 5.26 -10.39 -0.15
N TRP A 91 4.36 -9.62 0.46
CA TRP A 91 4.69 -8.60 1.44
C TRP A 91 4.19 -9.05 2.81
N LEU A 92 5.10 -9.14 3.79
CA LEU A 92 4.80 -9.46 5.19
C LEU A 92 4.72 -8.20 6.03
N ASN A 93 3.58 -7.97 6.70
CA ASN A 93 3.48 -6.95 7.75
C ASN A 93 4.44 -7.27 8.91
N PRO A 94 4.72 -6.31 9.84
CA PRO A 94 5.76 -6.48 10.85
C PRO A 94 5.59 -7.75 11.69
N PHE A 95 6.68 -8.49 11.83
CA PHE A 95 6.79 -9.67 12.70
C PHE A 95 7.95 -9.56 13.68
N TYR A 96 8.51 -8.37 13.84
CA TYR A 96 9.56 -8.03 14.81
C TYR A 96 9.08 -8.16 16.25
N GLU A 97 10.03 -8.31 17.17
CA GLU A 97 9.71 -8.25 18.60
C GLU A 97 9.08 -6.91 18.96
N SER A 98 7.93 -6.97 19.61
CA SER A 98 7.05 -5.82 19.88
C SER A 98 6.18 -6.12 21.09
N PRO A 99 5.76 -5.11 21.89
CA PRO A 99 4.71 -5.26 22.87
C PRO A 99 3.30 -5.25 22.24
N PHE A 100 3.21 -5.07 20.90
CA PHE A 100 1.98 -5.11 20.12
C PHE A 100 0.92 -4.04 20.50
N ARG A 101 1.33 -2.86 20.96
CA ARG A 101 0.39 -1.73 21.14
C ARG A 101 -0.09 -1.18 19.81
N ASP A 102 0.66 -1.43 18.74
CA ASP A 102 0.33 -1.08 17.36
C ASP A 102 0.67 -2.24 16.41
N ALA A 103 0.14 -3.43 16.73
CA ALA A 103 0.15 -4.61 15.87
C ALA A 103 1.53 -5.01 15.29
N GLY A 104 2.61 -4.70 16.01
CA GLY A 104 3.98 -5.01 15.61
C GLY A 104 4.76 -3.85 15.01
N TYR A 105 4.10 -2.71 14.72
CA TYR A 105 4.80 -1.51 14.25
C TYR A 105 5.59 -0.82 15.37
N ASP A 106 5.22 -0.95 16.63
CA ASP A 106 5.97 -0.48 17.81
C ASP A 106 7.10 -1.47 18.18
N VAL A 107 8.16 -1.48 17.36
CA VAL A 107 9.28 -2.43 17.44
C VAL A 107 10.12 -2.22 18.68
N THR A 108 10.46 -3.32 19.40
CA THR A 108 11.40 -3.32 20.52
C THR A 108 12.76 -3.93 20.19
N ASP A 109 12.82 -4.75 19.13
CA ASP A 109 14.08 -5.30 18.61
C ASP A 109 13.93 -5.57 17.10
N PHE A 110 14.67 -4.83 16.30
CA PHE A 110 14.66 -4.96 14.83
C PHE A 110 15.34 -6.23 14.32
N TYR A 111 16.10 -6.93 15.16
CA TYR A 111 16.89 -8.10 14.79
C TYR A 111 16.25 -9.41 15.19
N LYS A 112 15.04 -9.36 15.76
CA LYS A 112 14.39 -10.53 16.37
C LYS A 112 12.94 -10.66 15.94
N VAL A 113 12.56 -11.88 15.57
CA VAL A 113 11.15 -12.27 15.36
C VAL A 113 10.43 -12.32 16.70
N ALA A 114 9.23 -11.78 16.78
CA ALA A 114 8.40 -11.85 17.98
C ALA A 114 8.04 -13.31 18.32
N PRO A 115 8.14 -13.72 19.60
CA PRO A 115 7.87 -15.10 20.01
C PRO A 115 6.52 -15.66 19.58
N ARG A 116 5.49 -14.80 19.45
CA ARG A 116 4.17 -15.21 18.99
C ARG A 116 4.16 -15.71 17.54
N TYR A 117 5.14 -15.30 16.73
CA TYR A 117 5.24 -15.70 15.32
C TYR A 117 6.26 -16.80 15.07
N GLY A 118 7.13 -17.07 16.04
CA GLY A 118 8.21 -18.04 15.91
C GLY A 118 9.59 -17.45 16.21
N THR A 119 10.58 -17.83 15.41
CA THR A 119 11.99 -17.47 15.60
C THR A 119 12.60 -16.90 14.30
N ASN A 120 13.81 -16.33 14.40
CA ASN A 120 14.58 -15.93 13.23
C ASN A 120 14.84 -17.09 12.25
N ASN A 121 14.98 -18.31 12.75
CA ASN A 121 15.12 -19.49 11.90
C ASN A 121 13.83 -19.80 11.13
N ASP A 122 12.66 -19.54 11.71
CA ASP A 122 11.38 -19.71 11.04
C ASP A 122 11.22 -18.65 9.93
N ALA A 123 11.63 -17.40 10.16
CA ALA A 123 11.66 -16.38 9.12
C ALA A 123 12.61 -16.77 7.97
N LYS A 124 13.81 -17.22 8.27
CA LYS A 124 14.77 -17.71 7.27
C LYS A 124 14.21 -18.87 6.45
N ARG A 125 13.53 -19.82 7.12
CA ARG A 125 12.87 -20.95 6.48
C ARG A 125 11.72 -20.48 5.60
N LEU A 126 10.89 -19.54 6.05
CA LEU A 126 9.81 -18.95 5.26
C LEU A 126 10.35 -18.32 3.96
N PHE A 127 11.40 -17.51 4.03
CA PHE A 127 12.01 -16.90 2.85
C PHE A 127 12.51 -17.97 1.86
N ALA A 128 13.19 -19.01 2.36
CA ALA A 128 13.65 -20.12 1.53
C ALA A 128 12.48 -20.89 0.86
N GLU A 129 11.39 -21.13 1.58
CA GLU A 129 10.21 -21.82 1.04
C GLU A 129 9.44 -20.96 0.01
N VAL A 130 9.45 -19.62 0.17
CA VAL A 130 8.94 -18.68 -0.85
C VAL A 130 9.78 -18.76 -2.13
N HIS A 131 11.10 -18.70 -2.01
CA HIS A 131 12.02 -18.79 -3.15
C HIS A 131 11.94 -20.15 -3.86
N LYS A 132 11.82 -21.24 -3.13
CA LYS A 132 11.64 -22.59 -3.69
C LYS A 132 10.42 -22.70 -4.61
N ARG A 133 9.40 -21.87 -4.37
CA ARG A 133 8.20 -21.77 -5.19
C ARG A 133 8.33 -20.75 -6.35
N GLY A 134 9.51 -20.16 -6.53
CA GLY A 134 9.78 -19.14 -7.55
C GLY A 134 9.02 -17.83 -7.30
N MET A 135 8.84 -17.48 -6.02
CA MET A 135 8.28 -16.19 -5.58
C MET A 135 9.34 -15.39 -4.83
N HIS A 136 9.08 -14.10 -4.65
CA HIS A 136 9.91 -13.18 -3.86
C HIS A 136 9.21 -12.79 -2.56
N VAL A 137 9.98 -12.30 -1.58
CA VAL A 137 9.43 -11.84 -0.31
C VAL A 137 10.05 -10.51 0.12
N ILE A 138 9.18 -9.53 0.38
CA ILE A 138 9.56 -8.27 1.03
C ILE A 138 8.93 -8.20 2.41
N ILE A 139 9.60 -7.48 3.30
CA ILE A 139 9.15 -7.30 4.68
C ILE A 139 8.92 -5.83 5.00
N ASP A 140 8.08 -5.55 5.98
CA ASP A 140 7.94 -4.20 6.51
C ASP A 140 9.25 -3.75 7.18
N TYR A 141 9.62 -2.49 6.98
CA TYR A 141 10.76 -1.86 7.62
C TYR A 141 10.30 -0.51 8.20
N VAL A 142 10.44 -0.35 9.50
CA VAL A 142 9.90 0.77 10.28
C VAL A 142 11.03 1.70 10.73
N PRO A 143 11.49 2.65 9.88
CA PRO A 143 12.66 3.46 10.18
C PRO A 143 12.35 4.73 10.98
N SER A 144 11.08 5.13 11.13
CA SER A 144 10.72 6.47 11.62
C SER A 144 10.60 6.56 13.13
N TYR A 145 10.42 5.43 13.82
CA TYR A 145 10.22 5.36 15.27
C TYR A 145 10.50 3.97 15.83
N THR A 146 10.46 3.85 17.14
CA THR A 146 10.49 2.56 17.85
C THR A 146 9.37 2.52 18.90
N SER A 147 9.21 1.40 19.59
CA SER A 147 8.45 1.38 20.85
C SER A 147 9.17 2.19 21.95
N ILE A 148 8.41 2.76 22.90
CA ILE A 148 8.98 3.26 24.17
C ILE A 148 9.70 2.13 24.95
N ASP A 149 9.39 0.87 24.67
CA ASP A 149 10.04 -0.27 25.28
C ASP A 149 11.36 -0.68 24.61
N HIS A 150 11.73 -0.06 23.50
CA HIS A 150 12.99 -0.33 22.81
C HIS A 150 14.19 0.01 23.71
N PRO A 151 15.23 -0.84 23.80
CA PRO A 151 16.41 -0.55 24.61
C PRO A 151 17.09 0.78 24.29
N TRP A 152 17.12 1.19 23.02
CA TRP A 152 17.65 2.50 22.60
C TRP A 152 16.88 3.67 23.22
N PHE A 153 15.54 3.57 23.22
CA PHE A 153 14.72 4.63 23.79
C PHE A 153 14.88 4.68 25.31
N LYS A 154 14.81 3.52 25.98
CA LYS A 154 15.03 3.44 27.43
C LYS A 154 16.39 4.05 27.83
N ALA A 155 17.44 3.74 27.08
CA ALA A 155 18.77 4.34 27.33
C ALA A 155 18.79 5.84 27.02
N SER A 156 18.03 6.33 26.04
CA SER A 156 17.92 7.77 25.73
C SER A 156 17.22 8.57 26.82
N CYS A 157 16.46 7.92 27.69
CA CYS A 157 15.79 8.50 28.86
C CYS A 157 16.73 8.77 30.03
N ASP A 158 17.96 8.26 30.00
CA ASP A 158 18.96 8.55 31.04
C ASP A 158 19.36 10.02 30.96
N PRO A 159 19.35 10.78 32.10
CA PRO A 159 19.82 12.16 32.13
C PRO A 159 21.32 12.30 31.81
N LYS A 160 22.12 11.23 31.99
CA LYS A 160 23.53 11.20 31.59
C LYS A 160 23.66 10.93 30.09
N PRO A 161 24.43 11.76 29.35
CA PRO A 161 24.67 11.54 27.94
C PRO A 161 25.23 10.14 27.65
N ASN A 162 24.68 9.47 26.65
CA ASN A 162 25.10 8.17 26.18
C ASN A 162 24.92 8.05 24.67
N LYS A 163 25.31 6.93 24.07
CA LYS A 163 25.23 6.67 22.62
C LYS A 163 23.84 6.98 22.03
N TYR A 164 22.78 6.77 22.78
CA TYR A 164 21.40 6.85 22.30
C TYR A 164 20.72 8.19 22.59
N SER A 165 21.36 9.08 23.34
CA SER A 165 20.75 10.33 23.79
C SER A 165 20.19 11.19 22.68
N ASN A 166 20.82 11.17 21.49
CA ASN A 166 20.42 11.94 20.30
C ASN A 166 19.82 11.08 19.18
N TRP A 167 19.60 9.77 19.41
CA TRP A 167 18.95 8.89 18.44
C TRP A 167 17.44 9.11 18.37
N TYR A 168 16.88 9.81 19.34
CA TYR A 168 15.49 10.26 19.36
C TYR A 168 15.42 11.79 19.38
N VAL A 169 14.30 12.32 18.92
CA VAL A 169 14.08 13.76 18.94
C VAL A 169 13.65 14.16 20.35
N TRP A 170 14.54 14.81 21.08
CA TRP A 170 14.31 15.34 22.42
C TRP A 170 14.48 16.85 22.42
N THR A 171 13.65 17.57 23.17
CA THR A 171 13.97 18.95 23.58
C THR A 171 15.04 18.91 24.67
N ASN A 172 15.74 20.02 24.89
CA ASN A 172 16.77 20.10 25.92
C ASN A 172 16.25 20.56 27.29
N SER A 173 14.97 20.83 27.41
CA SER A 173 14.28 21.09 28.68
C SER A 173 12.78 20.80 28.52
N THR A 174 12.13 20.44 29.62
CA THR A 174 10.68 20.36 29.75
C THR A 174 10.04 21.77 29.78
N TRP A 175 10.82 22.79 30.18
CA TRP A 175 10.37 24.16 30.34
C TRP A 175 11.22 25.11 29.51
N PHE A 176 10.74 25.56 28.36
CA PHE A 176 11.39 26.61 27.56
C PHE A 176 10.34 27.57 26.96
N PRO A 177 10.75 28.83 26.64
CA PRO A 177 9.84 29.79 26.05
C PRO A 177 9.24 29.29 24.73
N GLY A 178 7.91 29.41 24.59
CA GLY A 178 7.19 28.96 23.36
C GLY A 178 6.96 27.46 23.25
N MET A 179 7.16 26.68 24.31
CA MET A 179 6.91 25.23 24.33
C MET A 179 5.49 24.86 23.93
N ASP A 180 4.50 25.74 24.15
CA ASP A 180 3.09 25.45 23.85
C ASP A 180 2.85 25.11 22.37
N LYS A 181 3.64 25.67 21.46
CA LYS A 181 3.55 25.35 20.02
C LYS A 181 4.02 23.94 19.67
N TYR A 182 4.72 23.25 20.58
CA TYR A 182 5.25 21.90 20.38
C TYR A 182 4.44 20.83 21.11
N LYS A 183 3.47 21.19 21.96
CA LYS A 183 2.71 20.24 22.79
C LYS A 183 1.92 19.18 22.00
N ALA A 184 1.58 19.46 20.76
CA ALA A 184 0.85 18.50 19.91
C ALA A 184 1.74 17.32 19.49
N ASP A 185 3.06 17.56 19.34
CA ASP A 185 4.01 16.60 18.75
C ASP A 185 4.96 16.01 19.80
N PHE A 186 4.91 16.45 21.05
CA PHE A 186 5.86 16.06 22.08
C PHE A 186 5.20 15.58 23.37
N ILE A 187 5.79 14.56 23.97
CA ILE A 187 5.37 13.98 25.25
C ILE A 187 6.28 14.53 26.35
N GLN A 188 5.66 15.09 27.38
CA GLN A 188 6.32 15.74 28.51
C GLN A 188 6.35 14.84 29.76
N GLY A 189 7.42 14.89 30.54
CA GLY A 189 7.47 14.29 31.88
C GLY A 189 7.43 12.76 31.90
N TYR A 190 7.92 12.12 30.84
CA TYR A 190 7.87 10.65 30.72
C TYR A 190 8.92 9.93 31.57
N CYS A 191 10.10 10.51 31.73
CA CYS A 191 11.25 9.88 32.41
C CYS A 191 12.12 10.90 33.15
N GLU A 192 13.25 10.46 33.73
CA GLU A 192 14.14 11.33 34.53
C GLU A 192 14.92 12.37 33.70
N ARG A 193 15.04 12.19 32.39
CA ARG A 193 15.66 13.16 31.50
C ARG A 193 14.82 14.43 31.44
N ASP A 194 15.45 15.60 31.72
CA ASP A 194 14.80 16.89 31.46
C ASP A 194 14.66 17.07 29.94
N GLY A 195 13.40 17.08 29.46
CA GLY A 195 13.08 17.20 28.06
C GLY A 195 11.72 16.58 27.72
N MET A 196 11.28 16.87 26.50
CA MET A 196 10.11 16.22 25.91
C MET A 196 10.60 15.42 24.69
N PHE A 197 10.11 14.20 24.52
CA PHE A 197 10.39 13.45 23.28
C PHE A 197 9.28 13.65 22.26
N MET A 198 9.68 13.67 20.98
CA MET A 198 8.72 13.72 19.88
C MET A 198 8.07 12.33 19.71
N ASN A 199 6.73 12.27 19.67
CA ASN A 199 6.01 11.10 19.20
C ASN A 199 5.88 11.14 17.66
N ASN A 200 5.79 9.97 17.03
CA ASN A 200 5.56 9.91 15.59
C ASN A 200 4.07 9.75 15.29
N PHE A 201 3.49 8.57 15.54
CA PHE A 201 2.08 8.31 15.29
C PHE A 201 1.30 8.18 16.61
N PHE A 202 1.64 7.18 17.44
CA PHE A 202 1.07 7.06 18.77
C PHE A 202 2.03 7.58 19.85
N TRP A 203 1.49 7.91 21.04
CA TRP A 203 2.27 8.40 22.18
C TRP A 203 3.41 7.45 22.61
N HIS A 204 3.27 6.16 22.33
CA HIS A 204 4.24 5.11 22.65
C HIS A 204 5.23 4.81 21.51
N GLN A 205 5.28 5.68 20.50
CA GLN A 205 6.17 5.56 19.33
C GLN A 205 7.09 6.78 19.22
N PRO A 206 8.16 6.84 20.04
CA PRO A 206 9.12 7.94 20.00
C PRO A 206 9.83 8.00 18.64
N ALA A 207 9.86 9.20 18.05
CA ALA A 207 10.44 9.44 16.75
C ALA A 207 11.96 9.29 16.77
N LEU A 208 12.52 8.47 15.87
CA LEU A 208 13.94 8.41 15.58
C LEU A 208 14.41 9.72 14.93
N ASN A 209 15.61 10.15 15.27
CA ASN A 209 16.14 11.45 14.91
C ASN A 209 16.98 11.42 13.63
N TYR A 210 16.38 11.69 12.49
CA TYR A 210 17.10 11.85 11.22
C TYR A 210 17.60 13.28 10.99
N GLY A 211 17.39 14.16 11.96
CA GLY A 211 17.78 15.57 11.93
C GLY A 211 16.70 16.50 11.39
N TYR A 212 17.05 17.75 11.38
CA TYR A 212 16.24 18.84 10.88
C TYR A 212 16.83 19.38 9.59
N ALA A 213 16.01 19.56 8.56
CA ALA A 213 16.43 20.19 7.30
C ALA A 213 16.79 21.67 7.51
N LYS A 214 16.04 22.36 8.39
CA LYS A 214 16.22 23.75 8.75
C LYS A 214 16.21 23.89 10.28
N PRO A 215 17.33 23.57 10.97
CA PRO A 215 17.42 23.76 12.42
C PRO A 215 17.18 25.21 12.83
N ASP A 216 16.43 25.40 13.91
CA ASP A 216 16.24 26.74 14.52
C ASP A 216 17.44 27.06 15.43
N PRO A 217 18.20 28.11 15.17
CA PRO A 217 19.35 28.48 16.02
C PRO A 217 19.00 28.76 17.49
N GLN A 218 17.73 29.06 17.76
CA GLN A 218 17.23 29.27 19.13
C GLN A 218 16.84 27.95 19.81
N GLN A 219 16.86 26.83 19.09
CA GLN A 219 16.50 25.51 19.57
C GLN A 219 17.67 24.53 19.34
N PRO A 220 18.71 24.54 20.19
CA PRO A 220 19.93 23.76 19.95
C PRO A 220 19.75 22.26 19.95
N TRP A 221 18.57 21.75 20.39
CA TRP A 221 18.19 20.37 20.30
C TRP A 221 17.76 19.93 18.88
N GLN A 222 17.52 20.89 17.98
CA GLN A 222 17.25 20.60 16.57
C GLN A 222 18.57 20.35 15.83
N LEU A 223 19.03 19.10 15.87
CA LEU A 223 20.29 18.73 15.27
C LEU A 223 20.21 18.70 13.73
N PRO A 224 21.25 19.12 13.00
CA PRO A 224 21.29 19.03 11.55
C PRO A 224 21.42 17.57 11.09
N THR A 225 21.01 17.28 9.85
CA THR A 225 20.98 15.92 9.27
C THR A 225 22.35 15.23 9.21
N ASN A 226 23.45 15.98 9.30
CA ASN A 226 24.83 15.49 9.28
C ASN A 226 25.49 15.41 10.67
N HIS A 227 24.73 15.59 11.76
CA HIS A 227 25.27 15.44 13.11
C HIS A 227 25.82 14.03 13.31
N PRO A 228 26.97 13.83 13.99
CA PRO A 228 27.61 12.51 14.16
C PRO A 228 26.68 11.43 14.71
N ASP A 229 25.88 11.73 15.73
CA ASP A 229 24.95 10.76 16.32
C ASP A 229 23.81 10.37 15.36
N ILE A 230 23.36 11.33 14.53
CA ILE A 230 22.36 11.07 13.49
C ILE A 230 22.96 10.20 12.39
N MET A 231 24.21 10.43 12.01
CA MET A 231 24.90 9.57 11.04
C MET A 231 25.10 8.15 11.60
N ALA A 232 25.37 8.01 12.91
CA ALA A 232 25.46 6.70 13.56
C ALA A 232 24.10 5.97 13.57
N LEU A 233 22.99 6.66 13.84
CA LEU A 233 21.66 6.10 13.72
C LEU A 233 21.36 5.65 12.28
N LYS A 234 21.64 6.50 11.28
CA LYS A 234 21.43 6.17 9.86
C LYS A 234 22.20 4.91 9.44
N GLU A 235 23.41 4.73 9.93
CA GLU A 235 24.21 3.53 9.65
C GLU A 235 23.65 2.30 10.38
N GLU A 236 23.19 2.44 11.62
CA GLU A 236 22.54 1.34 12.34
C GLU A 236 21.26 0.88 11.63
N MET A 237 20.48 1.81 11.11
CA MET A 237 19.29 1.46 10.33
C MET A 237 19.62 0.74 9.02
N LYS A 238 20.78 1.00 8.39
CA LYS A 238 21.29 0.17 7.29
C LYS A 238 21.73 -1.22 7.77
N ASN A 239 22.27 -1.35 9.00
CA ASN A 239 22.61 -2.66 9.57
C ASN A 239 21.37 -3.54 9.76
N VAL A 240 20.23 -2.95 10.14
CA VAL A 240 18.95 -3.69 10.17
C VAL A 240 18.60 -4.24 8.79
N MET A 241 18.74 -3.43 7.73
CA MET A 241 18.51 -3.92 6.36
C MET A 241 19.49 -5.03 5.98
N ARG A 242 20.80 -4.88 6.27
CA ARG A 242 21.80 -5.94 6.03
C ARG A 242 21.43 -7.26 6.69
N PHE A 243 20.98 -7.19 7.93
CA PHE A 243 20.59 -8.38 8.70
C PHE A 243 19.49 -9.18 7.98
N TRP A 244 18.41 -8.53 7.59
CA TRP A 244 17.27 -9.21 6.95
C TRP A 244 17.56 -9.63 5.51
N LEU A 245 18.32 -8.84 4.75
CA LEU A 245 18.80 -9.25 3.42
C LEU A 245 19.70 -10.48 3.49
N ASN A 246 20.59 -10.56 4.48
CA ASN A 246 21.41 -11.75 4.73
C ASN A 246 20.58 -12.95 5.22
N MET A 247 19.40 -12.72 5.80
CA MET A 247 18.44 -13.78 6.11
C MET A 247 17.69 -14.27 4.88
N GLY A 248 17.68 -13.52 3.79
CA GLY A 248 17.14 -13.90 2.48
C GLY A 248 15.88 -13.18 2.04
N CYS A 249 15.49 -12.06 2.63
CA CYS A 249 14.41 -11.26 2.04
C CYS A 249 14.89 -10.55 0.76
N ASP A 250 13.96 -10.25 -0.17
CA ASP A 250 14.26 -9.63 -1.47
C ASP A 250 14.07 -8.10 -1.45
N GLY A 251 13.65 -7.54 -0.32
CA GLY A 251 13.43 -6.11 -0.22
C GLY A 251 12.53 -5.70 0.93
N PHE A 252 12.08 -4.44 0.85
CA PHE A 252 11.36 -3.79 1.95
C PHE A 252 10.17 -2.96 1.47
N ARG A 253 9.09 -3.04 2.23
CA ARG A 253 8.09 -1.98 2.30
C ARG A 253 8.48 -1.05 3.45
N ILE A 254 8.63 0.23 3.17
CA ILE A 254 9.18 1.18 4.14
C ILE A 254 8.07 2.05 4.68
N ASP A 255 7.81 1.83 5.96
CA ASP A 255 6.78 2.53 6.73
C ASP A 255 7.10 4.01 6.88
N MET A 256 6.10 4.88 6.65
CA MET A 256 6.19 6.34 6.81
C MET A 256 7.46 6.96 6.22
N ALA A 257 7.90 6.49 5.04
CA ALA A 257 9.18 6.83 4.43
C ALA A 257 9.42 8.35 4.23
N GLY A 258 8.35 9.11 4.04
CA GLY A 258 8.40 10.56 3.79
C GLY A 258 8.61 11.43 5.04
N SER A 259 8.53 10.89 6.26
CA SER A 259 8.46 11.65 7.50
C SER A 259 9.76 11.69 8.33
N LEU A 260 10.89 11.22 7.78
CA LEU A 260 12.12 11.00 8.54
C LEU A 260 12.77 12.30 9.00
N VAL A 261 13.15 13.18 8.08
CA VAL A 261 13.80 14.47 8.39
C VAL A 261 12.72 15.47 8.81
N LYS A 262 13.00 16.22 9.87
CA LYS A 262 12.03 17.18 10.43
C LYS A 262 12.18 18.56 9.78
N LYS A 263 11.07 19.31 9.67
CA LYS A 263 10.99 20.61 8.96
C LYS A 263 11.55 20.53 7.54
N ASP A 264 11.29 19.43 6.87
CA ASP A 264 11.71 19.13 5.51
C ASP A 264 10.57 19.38 4.51
N ASP A 265 10.93 19.75 3.30
CA ASP A 265 10.04 19.79 2.14
C ASP A 265 10.12 18.51 1.29
N GLY A 266 10.68 17.45 1.85
CA GLY A 266 10.95 16.17 1.21
C GLY A 266 12.35 16.03 0.61
N SER A 267 13.08 17.14 0.46
CA SER A 267 14.38 17.15 -0.23
C SER A 267 15.49 16.47 0.56
N GLU A 268 15.60 16.70 1.86
CA GLU A 268 16.62 16.07 2.71
C GLU A 268 16.27 14.59 2.98
N THR A 269 14.99 14.26 3.13
CA THR A 269 14.52 12.88 3.22
C THR A 269 14.87 12.12 1.93
N SER A 270 14.61 12.68 0.75
CA SER A 270 15.01 12.10 -0.54
C SER A 270 16.52 11.91 -0.66
N LYS A 271 17.33 12.87 -0.20
CA LYS A 271 18.81 12.72 -0.18
C LYS A 271 19.25 11.55 0.69
N TYR A 272 18.65 11.37 1.87
CA TYR A 272 18.94 10.22 2.72
C TYR A 272 18.61 8.91 1.98
N TRP A 273 17.43 8.79 1.40
CA TRP A 273 17.03 7.58 0.70
C TRP A 273 17.92 7.26 -0.52
N LYS A 274 18.44 8.28 -1.21
CA LYS A 274 19.46 8.06 -2.25
C LYS A 274 20.70 7.36 -1.70
N THR A 275 21.18 7.75 -0.51
CA THR A 275 22.32 7.06 0.12
C THR A 275 21.98 5.63 0.51
N VAL A 276 20.72 5.34 0.84
CA VAL A 276 20.26 3.97 1.08
C VAL A 276 20.18 3.19 -0.24
N ARG A 277 19.69 3.80 -1.33
CA ARG A 277 19.66 3.14 -2.65
C ARG A 277 21.08 2.81 -3.14
N GLU A 278 22.02 3.74 -3.03
CA GLU A 278 23.43 3.54 -3.35
C GLU A 278 24.07 2.38 -2.54
N PHE A 279 23.75 2.31 -1.25
CA PHE A 279 24.15 1.21 -0.39
C PHE A 279 23.56 -0.14 -0.86
N LEU A 280 22.26 -0.19 -1.15
CA LEU A 280 21.59 -1.40 -1.61
C LEU A 280 22.11 -1.85 -2.97
N ASP A 281 22.30 -0.95 -3.90
CA ASP A 281 22.83 -1.27 -5.24
C ASP A 281 24.24 -1.83 -5.18
N LYS A 282 25.06 -1.34 -4.24
CA LYS A 282 26.45 -1.77 -4.07
C LYS A 282 26.58 -3.10 -3.34
N GLU A 283 25.84 -3.28 -2.22
CA GLU A 283 26.03 -4.44 -1.33
C GLU A 283 25.01 -5.55 -1.59
N TYR A 284 23.80 -5.20 -2.05
CA TYR A 284 22.68 -6.11 -2.27
C TYR A 284 21.94 -5.80 -3.59
N PRO A 285 22.61 -5.92 -4.73
CA PRO A 285 22.01 -5.62 -6.03
C PRO A 285 20.76 -6.48 -6.26
N GLY A 286 19.69 -5.86 -6.75
CA GLY A 286 18.41 -6.54 -6.96
C GLY A 286 17.42 -6.42 -5.81
N THR A 287 17.77 -5.68 -4.73
CA THR A 287 16.83 -5.38 -3.63
C THR A 287 15.73 -4.43 -4.10
N PHE A 288 14.48 -4.83 -3.89
CA PHE A 288 13.30 -3.99 -4.16
C PHE A 288 12.93 -3.15 -2.95
N THR A 289 12.52 -1.91 -3.19
CA THR A 289 11.99 -1.01 -2.16
C THR A 289 10.70 -0.34 -2.62
N VAL A 290 9.65 -0.42 -1.81
CA VAL A 290 8.42 0.34 -1.99
C VAL A 290 8.19 1.22 -0.76
N ALA A 291 7.93 2.50 -1.00
CA ALA A 291 7.69 3.46 0.08
C ALA A 291 6.21 3.52 0.45
N GLU A 292 5.93 3.75 1.71
CA GLU A 292 4.71 4.40 2.15
C GLU A 292 5.02 5.89 2.33
N TRP A 293 4.98 6.62 1.23
CA TRP A 293 5.18 8.06 1.21
C TRP A 293 3.95 8.78 0.65
N SER A 294 3.28 8.10 -0.28
CA SER A 294 2.12 8.62 -1.01
C SER A 294 2.43 9.83 -1.91
N TYR A 295 3.69 10.03 -2.27
CA TYR A 295 4.16 11.01 -3.26
C TYR A 295 5.13 10.29 -4.22
N PRO A 296 4.61 9.48 -5.18
CA PRO A 296 5.44 8.63 -6.04
C PRO A 296 6.59 9.37 -6.74
N LYS A 297 6.35 10.59 -7.24
CA LYS A 297 7.41 11.40 -7.84
C LYS A 297 8.56 11.72 -6.88
N ASP A 298 8.27 11.99 -5.60
CA ASP A 298 9.29 12.32 -4.61
C ASP A 298 10.00 11.07 -4.10
N ALA A 299 9.26 10.00 -3.83
CA ALA A 299 9.81 8.71 -3.42
C ALA A 299 10.75 8.14 -4.49
N VAL A 300 10.32 8.11 -5.75
CA VAL A 300 11.13 7.63 -6.88
C VAL A 300 12.37 8.51 -7.09
N ARG A 301 12.27 9.84 -6.97
CA ARG A 301 13.42 10.73 -6.95
C ARG A 301 14.36 10.45 -5.77
N GLY A 302 13.83 9.97 -4.65
CA GLY A 302 14.58 9.48 -3.49
C GLY A 302 15.27 8.14 -3.70
N GLY A 303 15.05 7.46 -4.84
CA GLY A 303 15.69 6.17 -5.17
C GLY A 303 14.85 4.94 -4.82
N PHE A 304 13.57 5.10 -4.49
CA PHE A 304 12.66 3.97 -4.36
C PHE A 304 12.31 3.38 -5.73
N ASN A 305 12.12 2.05 -5.76
CA ASN A 305 11.63 1.39 -6.97
C ASN A 305 10.14 1.63 -7.20
N ALA A 306 9.37 1.81 -6.10
CA ALA A 306 7.94 2.11 -6.16
C ALA A 306 7.49 2.93 -4.95
N ASP A 307 6.31 3.55 -5.05
CA ASP A 307 5.61 4.16 -3.92
C ASP A 307 4.12 3.84 -3.99
N PHE A 308 3.49 3.72 -2.82
CA PHE A 308 2.05 3.55 -2.73
C PHE A 308 1.31 4.84 -3.04
N PHE A 309 0.36 4.76 -3.96
CA PHE A 309 -0.61 5.80 -4.24
C PHE A 309 -1.88 5.54 -3.43
N HIS A 310 -1.86 5.96 -2.17
CA HIS A 310 -2.98 5.91 -1.25
C HIS A 310 -2.91 7.13 -0.32
N TRP A 311 -3.86 7.39 0.54
CA TRP A 311 -3.94 8.58 1.39
C TRP A 311 -4.08 9.92 0.64
N PHE A 312 -4.47 9.88 -0.64
CA PHE A 312 -4.67 11.06 -1.48
C PHE A 312 -6.10 11.26 -1.91
N ASN A 313 -6.43 12.53 -2.13
CA ASN A 313 -7.48 12.88 -3.08
C ASN A 313 -7.21 12.12 -4.38
N GLY A 314 -8.21 11.51 -4.96
CA GLY A 314 -8.06 10.70 -6.16
C GLY A 314 -8.08 9.19 -5.89
N TYR A 315 -7.35 8.66 -4.92
CA TYR A 315 -7.51 7.27 -4.50
C TYR A 315 -8.87 7.04 -3.82
N ASP A 316 -9.29 7.99 -2.97
CA ASP A 316 -10.60 7.94 -2.33
C ASP A 316 -11.72 7.95 -3.36
N ASP A 317 -11.57 8.72 -4.46
CA ASP A 317 -12.54 8.78 -5.56
C ASP A 317 -12.71 7.46 -6.32
N LEU A 318 -11.75 6.53 -6.22
CA LEU A 318 -11.88 5.19 -6.80
C LEU A 318 -12.77 4.28 -5.96
N PHE A 319 -12.53 4.21 -4.63
CA PHE A 319 -13.02 3.09 -3.81
C PHE A 319 -13.83 3.50 -2.59
N GLN A 320 -13.66 4.73 -2.06
CA GLN A 320 -14.26 5.14 -0.80
C GLN A 320 -15.60 5.86 -1.03
N LYS A 321 -16.60 5.53 -0.21
CA LYS A 321 -17.89 6.24 -0.18
C LYS A 321 -17.93 7.34 0.87
N GLU A 322 -17.10 7.23 1.88
CA GLU A 322 -17.07 8.17 2.98
C GLU A 322 -15.87 9.10 2.87
N LYS A 323 -16.09 10.34 3.31
CA LYS A 323 -15.05 11.35 3.35
C LYS A 323 -13.95 10.96 4.33
N ILE A 324 -12.82 10.50 3.83
CA ILE A 324 -11.64 10.25 4.64
C ILE A 324 -10.82 11.55 4.72
N ARG A 325 -10.55 12.04 5.93
CA ARG A 325 -9.56 13.09 6.24
C ARG A 325 -9.65 14.39 5.41
N ASN A 326 -10.76 15.11 5.46
CA ASN A 326 -10.88 16.43 4.79
C ASN A 326 -10.74 16.42 3.25
N SER A 327 -10.91 15.28 2.60
CA SER A 327 -11.01 15.23 1.15
C SER A 327 -12.24 16.01 0.66
N ASN A 328 -12.20 16.55 -0.54
CA ASN A 328 -13.36 17.16 -1.21
C ASN A 328 -14.32 16.11 -1.79
N HIS A 329 -14.22 14.87 -1.33
CA HIS A 329 -15.01 13.74 -1.78
C HIS A 329 -16.50 13.99 -1.54
N ASP A 330 -17.30 13.75 -2.55
CA ASP A 330 -18.76 14.03 -2.55
C ASP A 330 -19.62 12.85 -2.04
N GLY A 331 -18.98 11.77 -1.56
CA GLY A 331 -19.63 10.55 -1.09
C GLY A 331 -19.86 9.50 -2.17
N HIS A 332 -19.34 9.69 -3.39
CA HIS A 332 -19.48 8.75 -4.50
C HIS A 332 -18.11 8.29 -5.01
N SER A 333 -17.83 6.99 -4.95
CA SER A 333 -16.64 6.44 -5.58
C SER A 333 -16.93 5.97 -7.00
N TYR A 334 -15.89 5.98 -7.87
CA TYR A 334 -16.05 5.53 -9.25
C TYR A 334 -16.46 4.05 -9.32
N PHE A 335 -15.86 3.20 -8.50
CA PHE A 335 -16.17 1.76 -8.43
C PHE A 335 -17.36 1.48 -7.49
N ASP A 336 -18.45 2.21 -7.72
CA ASP A 336 -19.73 2.01 -7.09
C ASP A 336 -20.82 1.74 -8.13
N SER A 337 -21.62 0.69 -7.90
CA SER A 337 -22.69 0.30 -8.82
C SER A 337 -23.80 1.35 -9.00
N GLU A 338 -23.91 2.34 -8.10
CA GLU A 338 -24.79 3.50 -8.32
C GLU A 338 -24.41 4.31 -9.57
N GLY A 339 -23.13 4.28 -9.96
CA GLY A 339 -22.62 4.95 -11.15
C GLY A 339 -22.72 6.47 -11.09
N LYS A 340 -22.32 7.06 -9.97
CA LYS A 340 -22.30 8.50 -9.69
C LYS A 340 -20.90 9.08 -9.50
N GLY A 341 -19.87 8.22 -9.39
CA GLY A 341 -18.50 8.67 -9.22
C GLY A 341 -17.86 9.20 -10.51
N ASP A 342 -16.78 9.94 -10.35
CA ASP A 342 -16.06 10.60 -11.44
C ASP A 342 -14.60 10.12 -11.50
N ILE A 343 -14.24 9.46 -12.60
CA ILE A 343 -12.87 8.96 -12.83
C ILE A 343 -11.86 10.10 -13.05
N THR A 344 -12.32 11.27 -13.47
CA THR A 344 -11.42 12.37 -13.81
C THR A 344 -10.68 12.91 -12.60
N HIS A 345 -11.27 12.89 -11.40
CA HIS A 345 -10.59 13.29 -10.18
C HIS A 345 -9.36 12.40 -9.87
N PHE A 346 -9.54 11.08 -10.01
CA PHE A 346 -8.39 10.17 -9.87
C PHE A 346 -7.33 10.46 -10.93
N LEU A 347 -7.73 10.60 -12.18
CA LEU A 347 -6.79 10.78 -13.30
C LEU A 347 -6.01 12.08 -13.19
N GLU A 348 -6.61 13.18 -12.72
CA GLU A 348 -5.90 14.45 -12.51
C GLU A 348 -4.70 14.29 -11.60
N VAL A 349 -4.88 13.64 -10.45
CA VAL A 349 -3.80 13.43 -9.48
C VAL A 349 -2.84 12.33 -9.93
N TYR A 350 -3.39 11.21 -10.44
CA TYR A 350 -2.60 10.05 -10.83
C TYR A 350 -1.67 10.35 -12.01
N LEU A 351 -2.15 11.04 -13.05
CA LEU A 351 -1.34 11.32 -14.25
C LEU A 351 -0.19 12.29 -13.97
N ASP A 352 -0.37 13.26 -13.07
CA ASP A 352 0.72 14.13 -12.61
C ASP A 352 1.86 13.31 -11.99
N GLN A 353 1.51 12.39 -11.08
CA GLN A 353 2.48 11.50 -10.45
C GLN A 353 3.09 10.51 -11.46
N TYR A 354 2.26 9.95 -12.35
CA TYR A 354 2.67 8.94 -13.32
C TYR A 354 3.69 9.48 -14.32
N TYR A 355 3.45 10.63 -14.94
CA TYR A 355 4.36 11.19 -15.92
C TYR A 355 5.71 11.62 -15.34
N ASP A 356 5.72 12.04 -14.07
CA ASP A 356 6.96 12.42 -13.37
C ASP A 356 7.78 11.22 -12.86
N SER A 357 7.14 10.07 -12.62
CA SER A 357 7.81 8.91 -11.99
C SER A 357 8.11 7.76 -12.94
N ARG A 358 7.32 7.56 -14.00
CA ARG A 358 7.28 6.34 -14.83
C ARG A 358 8.61 5.90 -15.43
N ASP A 359 9.53 6.84 -15.72
CA ASP A 359 10.83 6.55 -16.34
C ASP A 359 11.89 6.12 -15.30
N ASN A 360 11.61 6.31 -14.00
CA ASN A 360 12.55 6.06 -12.90
C ASN A 360 12.04 5.07 -11.85
N GLY A 361 10.73 4.78 -11.82
CA GLY A 361 10.12 3.86 -10.87
C GLY A 361 8.64 3.64 -11.15
N TYR A 362 7.95 3.04 -10.18
CA TYR A 362 6.57 2.60 -10.34
C TYR A 362 5.64 3.28 -9.34
N ILE A 363 4.38 3.42 -9.72
CA ILE A 363 3.29 3.69 -8.80
C ILE A 363 2.64 2.36 -8.44
N ALA A 364 2.46 2.12 -7.13
CA ALA A 364 1.70 1.00 -6.62
C ALA A 364 0.35 1.51 -6.12
N VAL A 365 -0.73 1.20 -6.85
CA VAL A 365 -2.10 1.46 -6.39
C VAL A 365 -2.56 0.21 -5.64
N PRO A 366 -2.73 0.24 -4.30
CA PRO A 366 -3.17 -0.95 -3.56
C PRO A 366 -4.67 -1.17 -3.75
N PHE A 367 -5.12 -2.42 -3.69
CA PHE A 367 -6.55 -2.77 -3.65
C PHE A 367 -7.18 -2.35 -2.32
N GLY A 368 -6.51 -2.65 -1.25
CA GLY A 368 -6.70 -2.37 0.13
C GLY A 368 -5.44 -2.76 0.86
N ASN A 369 -5.38 -2.54 2.15
CA ASN A 369 -4.31 -3.02 3.00
C ASN A 369 -4.81 -3.08 4.47
N HIS A 370 -3.92 -3.36 5.39
CA HIS A 370 -4.20 -3.44 6.82
C HIS A 370 -4.56 -2.10 7.50
N ASP A 371 -4.58 -0.99 6.75
CA ASP A 371 -4.93 0.37 7.19
C ASP A 371 -6.11 0.98 6.42
N LEU A 372 -6.56 0.30 5.38
CA LEU A 372 -7.66 0.71 4.53
C LEU A 372 -8.84 -0.26 4.68
N VAL A 373 -10.04 0.28 4.62
CA VAL A 373 -11.26 -0.53 4.59
C VAL A 373 -11.21 -1.51 3.42
N ARG A 374 -11.60 -2.77 3.65
CA ARG A 374 -11.62 -3.80 2.58
C ARG A 374 -12.45 -3.33 1.40
N ILE A 375 -12.01 -3.69 0.19
CA ILE A 375 -12.72 -3.31 -1.04
C ILE A 375 -14.15 -3.86 -1.10
N LYS A 376 -14.42 -5.01 -0.47
CA LYS A 376 -15.78 -5.55 -0.33
C LYS A 376 -16.48 -4.95 0.88
N ASN A 377 -16.85 -3.68 0.74
CA ASN A 377 -17.64 -2.91 1.71
C ASN A 377 -18.84 -2.25 1.01
N ASN A 378 -19.66 -1.52 1.76
CA ASN A 378 -20.73 -0.65 1.24
C ASN A 378 -21.67 -1.35 0.23
N GLY A 379 -21.93 -2.64 0.41
CA GLY A 379 -22.84 -3.42 -0.45
C GLY A 379 -22.24 -3.90 -1.78
N ARG A 380 -20.93 -3.76 -2.00
CA ARG A 380 -20.27 -4.32 -3.20
C ARG A 380 -20.41 -5.83 -3.25
N THR A 381 -20.79 -6.33 -4.42
CA THR A 381 -20.92 -7.76 -4.74
C THR A 381 -19.61 -8.32 -5.31
N ASP A 382 -19.52 -9.64 -5.51
CA ASP A 382 -18.36 -10.27 -6.17
C ASP A 382 -18.17 -9.79 -7.62
N LYS A 383 -19.25 -9.32 -8.29
CA LYS A 383 -19.15 -8.73 -9.63
C LYS A 383 -18.42 -7.38 -9.57
N ASP A 384 -18.75 -6.53 -8.59
CA ASP A 384 -18.07 -5.24 -8.37
C ASP A 384 -16.59 -5.47 -8.10
N ILE A 385 -16.27 -6.44 -7.23
CA ILE A 385 -14.89 -6.78 -6.88
C ILE A 385 -14.13 -7.31 -8.11
N ALA A 386 -14.74 -8.13 -8.97
CA ALA A 386 -14.11 -8.59 -10.20
C ALA A 386 -13.78 -7.45 -11.17
N VAL A 387 -14.62 -6.42 -11.26
CA VAL A 387 -14.33 -5.20 -12.07
C VAL A 387 -13.18 -4.41 -11.47
N ILE A 388 -13.12 -4.27 -10.14
CA ILE A 388 -11.99 -3.65 -9.44
C ILE A 388 -10.69 -4.42 -9.72
N PHE A 389 -10.69 -5.76 -9.61
CA PHE A 389 -9.52 -6.57 -9.93
C PHE A 389 -9.07 -6.43 -11.38
N ALA A 390 -10.02 -6.37 -12.34
CA ALA A 390 -9.68 -6.14 -13.74
C ALA A 390 -8.98 -4.79 -13.95
N PHE A 391 -9.44 -3.73 -13.30
CA PHE A 391 -8.79 -2.42 -13.31
C PHE A 391 -7.39 -2.48 -12.67
N MET A 392 -7.30 -2.93 -11.42
CA MET A 392 -6.05 -2.89 -10.65
C MET A 392 -4.94 -3.74 -11.27
N LEU A 393 -5.26 -4.96 -11.78
CA LEU A 393 -4.28 -5.84 -12.41
C LEU A 393 -3.89 -5.41 -13.84
N THR A 394 -4.55 -4.40 -14.39
CA THR A 394 -4.22 -3.85 -15.71
C THR A 394 -3.69 -2.43 -15.68
N MET A 395 -3.70 -1.76 -14.51
CA MET A 395 -3.01 -0.48 -14.32
C MET A 395 -1.49 -0.63 -14.45
N PRO A 396 -0.74 0.43 -14.82
CA PRO A 396 0.73 0.37 -14.82
C PRO A 396 1.27 0.31 -13.39
N GLY A 397 2.52 -0.15 -13.25
CA GLY A 397 3.18 -0.33 -11.97
C GLY A 397 2.98 -1.73 -11.39
N THR A 398 3.11 -1.84 -10.08
CA THR A 398 3.06 -3.12 -9.36
C THR A 398 1.78 -3.23 -8.54
N PRO A 399 0.86 -4.17 -8.85
CA PRO A 399 -0.34 -4.38 -8.04
C PRO A 399 0.01 -5.05 -6.70
N PHE A 400 -0.61 -4.52 -5.63
CA PHE A 400 -0.54 -5.07 -4.28
C PHE A 400 -1.94 -5.48 -3.83
N MET A 401 -2.12 -6.77 -3.56
CA MET A 401 -3.37 -7.38 -3.17
C MET A 401 -3.32 -7.78 -1.70
N TYR A 402 -4.32 -7.41 -0.92
CA TYR A 402 -4.41 -7.77 0.49
C TYR A 402 -5.06 -9.13 0.65
N TYR A 403 -4.56 -9.99 1.58
CA TYR A 403 -5.09 -11.33 1.79
C TYR A 403 -6.60 -11.30 2.05
N GLY A 404 -7.29 -12.24 1.42
CA GLY A 404 -8.74 -12.41 1.54
C GLY A 404 -9.58 -11.54 0.59
N ASP A 405 -8.99 -10.52 -0.06
CA ASP A 405 -9.73 -9.74 -1.06
C ASP A 405 -10.04 -10.60 -2.30
N GLU A 406 -9.18 -11.58 -2.62
CA GLU A 406 -9.35 -12.52 -3.73
C GLU A 406 -10.57 -13.46 -3.58
N ILE A 407 -11.01 -13.67 -2.35
CA ILE A 407 -12.26 -14.43 -2.06
C ILE A 407 -13.42 -13.51 -1.65
N GLY A 408 -13.20 -12.19 -1.65
CA GLY A 408 -14.20 -11.22 -1.28
C GLY A 408 -14.52 -11.19 0.23
N MET A 409 -13.51 -11.28 1.09
CA MET A 409 -13.70 -11.06 2.53
C MET A 409 -14.23 -9.65 2.77
N ARG A 410 -15.21 -9.55 3.67
CA ARG A 410 -15.91 -8.32 3.98
C ARG A 410 -15.22 -7.52 5.08
N GLN A 411 -15.41 -6.21 5.07
CA GLN A 411 -15.21 -5.37 6.25
C GLN A 411 -16.21 -5.80 7.33
N LEU A 412 -15.72 -6.09 8.53
CA LEU A 412 -16.58 -6.33 9.68
C LEU A 412 -16.66 -5.08 10.54
N GLU A 413 -17.88 -4.76 10.96
CA GLU A 413 -18.14 -3.59 11.82
C GLU A 413 -18.15 -3.99 13.31
N ASP A 414 -18.06 -2.98 14.18
CA ASP A 414 -18.24 -3.10 15.65
C ASP A 414 -17.28 -4.10 16.36
N LEU A 415 -16.10 -4.35 15.77
CA LEU A 415 -15.08 -5.17 16.41
C LEU A 415 -14.29 -4.40 17.47
N PRO A 416 -13.83 -5.08 18.54
CA PRO A 416 -12.99 -4.46 19.56
C PRO A 416 -11.70 -3.85 18.99
N HIS A 417 -11.36 -2.65 19.48
CA HIS A 417 -10.08 -2.02 19.18
C HIS A 417 -8.97 -2.64 20.03
N ILE A 418 -8.18 -3.50 19.44
CA ILE A 418 -7.00 -4.10 20.06
C ILE A 418 -5.78 -3.78 19.21
N GLU A 419 -4.61 -3.67 19.85
CA GLU A 419 -3.33 -3.50 19.16
C GLU A 419 -3.37 -2.41 18.06
N GLY A 420 -3.74 -1.18 18.41
CA GLY A 420 -3.71 -0.03 17.50
C GLY A 420 -4.78 -0.02 16.39
N SER A 421 -5.75 -0.93 16.39
CA SER A 421 -6.76 -1.06 15.34
C SER A 421 -7.90 -0.03 15.42
N TYR A 422 -7.57 1.24 15.61
CA TYR A 422 -8.51 2.35 15.56
C TYR A 422 -8.96 2.67 14.12
N MET A 423 -10.01 3.49 13.98
CA MET A 423 -10.52 3.99 12.71
C MET A 423 -10.99 2.89 11.73
N GLY A 424 -11.70 1.87 12.24
CA GLY A 424 -12.22 0.77 11.41
C GLY A 424 -11.22 -0.35 11.10
N ARG A 425 -9.92 -0.18 11.41
CA ARG A 425 -8.87 -1.18 11.14
C ARG A 425 -9.05 -2.53 11.84
N ALA A 426 -9.95 -2.64 12.81
CA ALA A 426 -10.30 -3.92 13.40
C ALA A 426 -10.98 -4.85 12.41
N GLY A 427 -11.85 -4.30 11.56
CA GLY A 427 -12.69 -5.06 10.64
C GLY A 427 -11.99 -5.51 9.36
N ASP A 428 -10.92 -4.84 8.95
CA ASP A 428 -10.10 -5.23 7.79
C ASP A 428 -9.04 -6.29 8.14
N ARG A 429 -8.65 -6.40 9.43
CA ARG A 429 -7.60 -7.31 9.94
C ARG A 429 -8.15 -8.63 10.48
N THR A 430 -9.30 -9.10 9.97
CA THR A 430 -9.96 -10.33 10.41
C THR A 430 -9.26 -11.59 9.87
N PRO A 431 -9.38 -12.75 10.55
CA PRO A 431 -8.74 -13.98 10.12
C PRO A 431 -9.14 -14.43 8.71
N MET A 432 -8.16 -14.93 7.96
CA MET A 432 -8.37 -15.53 6.63
C MET A 432 -9.36 -16.70 6.71
N GLN A 433 -10.24 -16.80 5.74
CA GLN A 433 -11.33 -17.78 5.71
C GLN A 433 -10.99 -18.93 4.74
N TRP A 434 -10.45 -20.03 5.30
CA TRP A 434 -9.95 -21.14 4.52
C TRP A 434 -11.03 -22.14 4.10
N ASN A 435 -11.98 -22.40 4.99
CA ASN A 435 -13.05 -23.38 4.78
C ASN A 435 -14.22 -23.15 5.76
N ASN A 436 -15.23 -24.01 5.71
CA ASN A 436 -16.43 -23.93 6.57
C ASN A 436 -16.28 -24.60 7.94
N ALA A 437 -15.08 -25.02 8.35
CA ALA A 437 -14.83 -25.54 9.69
C ALA A 437 -14.97 -24.43 10.75
N PRO A 438 -15.00 -24.76 12.04
CA PRO A 438 -14.95 -23.77 13.11
C PRO A 438 -13.80 -22.75 12.89
N ASN A 439 -14.03 -21.50 13.28
CA ASN A 439 -13.10 -20.39 13.04
C ASN A 439 -12.71 -20.22 11.55
N LYS A 440 -13.59 -20.65 10.63
CA LYS A 440 -13.31 -20.63 9.19
C LYS A 440 -12.01 -21.35 8.79
N GLY A 441 -11.57 -22.31 9.60
CA GLY A 441 -10.33 -23.07 9.38
C GLY A 441 -9.05 -22.27 9.60
N PHE A 442 -9.12 -21.09 10.20
CA PHE A 442 -7.96 -20.29 10.57
C PHE A 442 -7.22 -20.90 11.76
N SER A 443 -7.94 -21.36 12.78
CA SER A 443 -7.40 -21.90 14.04
C SER A 443 -8.29 -23.00 14.59
N VAL A 444 -7.71 -23.87 15.43
CA VAL A 444 -8.41 -24.95 16.13
C VAL A 444 -8.86 -24.59 17.56
N VAL A 445 -8.53 -23.39 18.04
CA VAL A 445 -8.94 -22.95 19.39
C VAL A 445 -10.43 -22.66 19.45
N SER A 446 -10.95 -22.54 20.68
CA SER A 446 -12.29 -22.04 20.89
C SER A 446 -12.42 -20.55 20.46
N PRO A 447 -13.57 -20.12 19.93
CA PRO A 447 -13.72 -18.79 19.31
C PRO A 447 -13.34 -17.60 20.22
N GLU A 448 -13.52 -17.74 21.54
CA GLU A 448 -13.18 -16.73 22.54
C GLU A 448 -11.65 -16.54 22.74
N LYS A 449 -10.84 -17.47 22.26
CA LYS A 449 -9.37 -17.40 22.31
C LYS A 449 -8.75 -16.84 21.03
N LEU A 450 -9.55 -16.62 20.00
CA LEU A 450 -9.05 -16.02 18.78
C LEU A 450 -8.55 -14.59 19.03
N TYR A 451 -7.41 -14.28 18.46
CA TYR A 451 -6.88 -12.91 18.44
C TYR A 451 -7.92 -11.91 17.88
N ARG A 452 -8.64 -12.30 16.83
CA ARG A 452 -9.77 -11.56 16.25
C ARG A 452 -10.90 -12.49 15.85
N ALA A 453 -12.11 -11.98 15.91
CA ALA A 453 -13.29 -12.71 15.46
C ALA A 453 -13.26 -12.95 13.94
N VAL A 454 -13.80 -14.08 13.52
CA VAL A 454 -14.05 -14.42 12.12
C VAL A 454 -15.45 -13.95 11.71
N ASP A 455 -15.69 -13.84 10.40
CA ASP A 455 -17.04 -13.64 9.86
C ASP A 455 -17.89 -14.91 10.06
N VAL A 456 -18.86 -14.81 10.93
CA VAL A 456 -19.76 -15.94 11.28
C VAL A 456 -21.04 -15.99 10.45
N SER A 457 -21.22 -15.09 9.48
CA SER A 457 -22.42 -15.05 8.65
C SER A 457 -22.49 -16.29 7.75
N ASN A 458 -23.71 -16.70 7.43
CA ASN A 458 -23.96 -17.92 6.65
C ASN A 458 -23.39 -17.86 5.22
N ASP A 459 -23.24 -16.67 4.67
CA ASP A 459 -22.72 -16.36 3.34
C ASP A 459 -21.25 -15.85 3.37
N ALA A 460 -20.56 -16.02 4.50
CA ALA A 460 -19.15 -15.68 4.61
C ALA A 460 -18.32 -16.51 3.60
N PRO A 461 -17.51 -15.84 2.75
CA PRO A 461 -16.74 -16.54 1.72
C PRO A 461 -15.67 -17.44 2.33
N ASP A 462 -15.27 -18.48 1.64
CA ASP A 462 -14.11 -19.30 1.99
C ASP A 462 -13.40 -19.85 0.76
N VAL A 463 -12.11 -20.15 0.92
CA VAL A 463 -11.24 -20.64 -0.16
C VAL A 463 -11.74 -21.95 -0.74
N VAL A 464 -12.00 -22.95 0.11
CA VAL A 464 -12.36 -24.33 -0.35
C VAL A 464 -13.65 -24.35 -1.15
N SER A 465 -14.64 -23.55 -0.75
CA SER A 465 -15.91 -23.46 -1.49
C SER A 465 -15.71 -22.79 -2.85
N GLN A 466 -14.92 -21.70 -2.89
CA GLN A 466 -14.67 -20.98 -4.13
C GLN A 466 -13.74 -21.72 -5.10
N GLU A 467 -12.81 -22.54 -4.63
CA GLU A 467 -11.99 -23.39 -5.49
C GLU A 467 -12.81 -24.40 -6.31
N LYS A 468 -13.93 -24.85 -5.77
CA LYS A 468 -14.84 -25.81 -6.44
C LYS A 468 -15.77 -25.15 -7.46
N ASP A 469 -16.01 -23.85 -7.36
CA ASP A 469 -16.87 -23.12 -8.30
C ASP A 469 -16.03 -22.42 -9.36
N PRO A 470 -16.06 -22.87 -10.63
CA PRO A 470 -15.30 -22.25 -11.72
C PRO A 470 -15.70 -20.79 -11.99
N ASN A 471 -16.87 -20.36 -11.54
CA ASN A 471 -17.37 -18.99 -11.70
C ASN A 471 -17.14 -18.10 -10.46
N SER A 472 -16.49 -18.61 -9.42
CA SER A 472 -16.21 -17.86 -8.19
C SER A 472 -15.33 -16.64 -8.44
N LEU A 473 -15.35 -15.70 -7.49
CA LEU A 473 -14.45 -14.55 -7.50
C LEU A 473 -12.98 -15.01 -7.51
N LEU A 474 -12.61 -15.98 -6.67
CA LEU A 474 -11.26 -16.53 -6.59
C LEU A 474 -10.74 -16.99 -7.96
N ASN A 475 -11.53 -17.76 -8.69
CA ASN A 475 -11.10 -18.28 -9.98
C ASN A 475 -11.02 -17.19 -11.05
N ARG A 476 -11.89 -16.17 -11.02
CA ARG A 476 -11.77 -14.99 -11.88
C ARG A 476 -10.51 -14.16 -11.57
N VAL A 477 -10.18 -14.01 -10.30
CA VAL A 477 -8.95 -13.33 -9.88
C VAL A 477 -7.71 -14.08 -10.37
N ARG A 478 -7.68 -15.42 -10.26
CA ARG A 478 -6.61 -16.26 -10.82
C ARG A 478 -6.45 -16.08 -12.34
N GLU A 479 -7.56 -16.01 -13.08
CA GLU A 479 -7.53 -15.74 -14.53
C GLU A 479 -6.94 -14.35 -14.85
N LEU A 480 -7.33 -13.32 -14.11
CA LEU A 480 -6.81 -11.96 -14.29
C LEU A 480 -5.32 -11.86 -13.93
N ILE A 481 -4.86 -12.50 -12.85
CA ILE A 481 -3.43 -12.58 -12.51
C ILE A 481 -2.66 -13.32 -13.59
N LYS A 482 -3.20 -14.42 -14.12
CA LYS A 482 -2.60 -15.15 -15.24
C LYS A 482 -2.46 -14.24 -16.47
N LEU A 483 -3.50 -13.47 -16.79
CA LEU A 483 -3.47 -12.50 -17.89
C LEU A 483 -2.37 -11.48 -17.66
N HIS A 484 -2.30 -10.86 -16.48
CA HIS A 484 -1.24 -9.91 -16.10
C HIS A 484 0.16 -10.50 -16.32
N ASN A 485 0.39 -11.72 -15.87
CA ASN A 485 1.70 -12.37 -15.95
C ASN A 485 2.11 -12.74 -17.39
N THR A 486 1.16 -12.92 -18.31
CA THR A 486 1.43 -13.43 -19.65
C THR A 486 1.39 -12.37 -20.75
N GLU A 487 0.71 -11.24 -20.53
CA GLU A 487 0.54 -10.19 -21.55
C GLU A 487 1.68 -9.16 -21.50
N PRO A 488 2.49 -9.02 -22.58
CA PRO A 488 3.55 -8.01 -22.62
C PRO A 488 3.05 -6.57 -22.46
N ALA A 489 1.83 -6.30 -22.91
CA ALA A 489 1.17 -5.00 -22.75
C ALA A 489 0.84 -4.64 -21.29
N LEU A 490 0.91 -5.58 -20.35
CA LEU A 490 0.65 -5.38 -18.92
C LEU A 490 1.91 -5.35 -18.05
N LEU A 491 3.11 -5.38 -18.66
CA LEU A 491 4.36 -5.15 -17.91
C LEU A 491 4.26 -3.84 -17.11
N ALA A 492 4.85 -3.83 -15.93
CA ALA A 492 4.75 -2.70 -14.99
C ALA A 492 5.07 -1.34 -15.63
N TYR A 493 6.05 -1.31 -16.55
CA TYR A 493 6.49 -0.12 -17.27
C TYR A 493 5.76 0.11 -18.61
N ALA A 494 4.87 -0.80 -19.04
CA ALA A 494 4.15 -0.64 -20.30
C ALA A 494 3.30 0.64 -20.29
N GLU A 495 3.21 1.28 -21.46
CA GLU A 495 2.51 2.56 -21.63
C GLU A 495 1.06 2.51 -21.15
N PHE A 496 0.60 3.60 -20.58
CA PHE A 496 -0.76 3.79 -20.11
C PHE A 496 -1.35 5.06 -20.75
N VAL A 497 -2.45 4.91 -21.47
CA VAL A 497 -3.12 6.01 -22.17
C VAL A 497 -4.63 5.94 -21.94
N PRO A 498 -5.20 6.81 -21.10
CA PRO A 498 -6.66 6.99 -21.06
C PRO A 498 -7.19 7.40 -22.43
N VAL A 499 -8.23 6.73 -22.92
CA VAL A 499 -8.81 6.99 -24.24
C VAL A 499 -10.28 7.38 -24.18
N TYR A 500 -10.96 7.05 -23.09
CA TYR A 500 -12.30 7.52 -22.78
C TYR A 500 -12.44 7.70 -21.26
N ALA A 501 -12.42 8.94 -20.84
CA ALA A 501 -12.58 9.38 -19.46
C ALA A 501 -13.24 10.76 -19.46
N GLU A 502 -14.53 10.80 -19.23
CA GLU A 502 -15.31 12.04 -19.21
C GLU A 502 -15.92 12.20 -17.82
N LYS A 503 -16.02 13.46 -17.38
CA LYS A 503 -16.62 13.81 -16.10
C LYS A 503 -18.02 13.23 -15.96
N ASP A 504 -18.29 12.58 -14.82
CA ASP A 504 -19.58 11.98 -14.47
C ASP A 504 -20.09 10.93 -15.47
N LYS A 505 -19.19 10.34 -16.30
CA LYS A 505 -19.56 9.37 -17.32
C LYS A 505 -18.86 8.02 -17.15
N TYR A 506 -19.48 7.02 -17.75
CA TYR A 506 -19.04 5.63 -17.87
C TYR A 506 -19.14 5.19 -19.34
N PRO A 507 -18.33 4.21 -19.80
CA PRO A 507 -17.28 3.49 -19.05
C PRO A 507 -16.01 4.33 -18.91
N PHE A 508 -15.02 3.84 -18.17
CA PHE A 508 -13.63 4.25 -18.30
C PHE A 508 -12.90 3.31 -19.26
N ALA A 509 -12.19 3.88 -20.25
CA ALA A 509 -11.39 3.08 -21.17
C ALA A 509 -9.96 3.62 -21.29
N TYR A 510 -8.99 2.71 -21.32
CA TYR A 510 -7.57 3.03 -21.47
C TYR A 510 -6.83 1.96 -22.25
N ILE A 511 -5.71 2.35 -22.85
CA ILE A 511 -4.80 1.45 -23.55
C ILE A 511 -3.58 1.19 -22.69
N ARG A 512 -3.19 -0.08 -22.63
CA ARG A 512 -1.87 -0.51 -22.18
C ARG A 512 -1.09 -0.98 -23.39
N GLY A 513 0.20 -0.66 -23.43
CA GLY A 513 1.01 -0.99 -24.61
C GLY A 513 2.48 -1.21 -24.33
N ASN A 514 3.08 -2.18 -25.07
CA ASN A 514 4.51 -2.39 -25.12
C ASN A 514 4.89 -2.71 -26.59
N GLY A 515 5.48 -1.74 -27.26
CA GLY A 515 5.73 -1.83 -28.70
C GLY A 515 4.44 -1.97 -29.51
N LYS A 516 4.29 -3.08 -30.25
CA LYS A 516 3.09 -3.38 -31.04
C LYS A 516 2.01 -4.13 -30.25
N ASP A 517 2.35 -4.71 -29.11
CA ASP A 517 1.39 -5.40 -28.26
C ASP A 517 0.55 -4.37 -27.48
N ARG A 518 -0.74 -4.33 -27.77
CA ARG A 518 -1.66 -3.36 -27.17
C ARG A 518 -2.95 -4.00 -26.72
N LEU A 519 -3.37 -3.62 -25.53
CA LEU A 519 -4.66 -3.99 -24.96
C LEU A 519 -5.50 -2.75 -24.71
N LEU A 520 -6.76 -2.80 -25.10
CA LEU A 520 -7.78 -1.86 -24.68
C LEU A 520 -8.52 -2.48 -23.50
N ILE A 521 -8.49 -1.79 -22.39
CA ILE A 521 -9.22 -2.15 -21.17
C ILE A 521 -10.41 -1.19 -21.04
N VAL A 522 -11.59 -1.74 -20.82
CA VAL A 522 -12.82 -0.98 -20.62
C VAL A 522 -13.50 -1.49 -19.35
N VAL A 523 -13.81 -0.60 -18.42
CA VAL A 523 -14.45 -0.94 -17.15
C VAL A 523 -15.75 -0.16 -16.98
N ASN A 524 -16.80 -0.88 -16.63
CA ASN A 524 -18.12 -0.34 -16.29
C ASN A 524 -18.53 -0.80 -14.89
N PRO A 525 -18.21 -0.09 -13.82
CA PRO A 525 -18.71 -0.43 -12.50
C PRO A 525 -20.19 -0.08 -12.29
N ALA A 526 -20.79 0.78 -13.13
CA ALA A 526 -22.18 1.20 -12.96
C ALA A 526 -23.19 0.08 -13.25
N ASN A 527 -24.28 0.02 -12.49
CA ASN A 527 -25.37 -0.94 -12.70
C ASN A 527 -26.33 -0.53 -13.86
N ARG A 528 -25.75 -0.17 -15.00
CA ARG A 528 -26.45 0.10 -16.25
C ARG A 528 -25.55 -0.20 -17.45
N GLU A 529 -26.16 -0.46 -18.61
CA GLU A 529 -25.42 -0.52 -19.86
C GLU A 529 -24.79 0.85 -20.19
N VAL A 530 -23.59 0.81 -20.74
CA VAL A 530 -22.84 2.01 -21.10
C VAL A 530 -22.12 1.84 -22.42
N SER A 531 -21.93 2.98 -23.11
CA SER A 531 -21.23 3.04 -24.40
C SER A 531 -20.20 4.15 -24.40
N GLY A 532 -19.09 3.94 -25.10
CA GLY A 532 -18.06 4.96 -25.33
C GLY A 532 -17.52 4.87 -26.75
N SER A 533 -17.06 6.01 -27.29
CA SER A 533 -16.40 6.05 -28.60
C SER A 533 -15.20 6.97 -28.56
N PHE A 534 -14.10 6.58 -29.22
CA PHE A 534 -12.87 7.35 -29.31
C PHE A 534 -12.11 7.01 -30.61
N ILE A 535 -11.12 7.82 -30.96
CA ILE A 535 -10.33 7.69 -32.19
C ILE A 535 -8.89 7.31 -31.81
N LEU A 536 -8.35 6.27 -32.44
CA LEU A 536 -6.93 5.90 -32.35
C LEU A 536 -6.09 6.75 -33.32
N ASN A 537 -4.86 7.03 -32.92
CA ASN A 537 -3.87 7.69 -33.80
C ASN A 537 -3.07 6.70 -34.69
N TYR A 538 -3.48 5.43 -34.71
CA TYR A 538 -2.89 4.36 -35.50
C TYR A 538 -3.98 3.42 -36.04
N LYS A 539 -3.62 2.63 -37.06
CA LYS A 539 -4.47 1.55 -37.55
C LYS A 539 -4.25 0.30 -36.71
N CYS A 540 -5.29 -0.26 -36.18
CA CYS A 540 -5.24 -1.50 -35.42
C CYS A 540 -5.82 -2.69 -36.19
N GLN A 541 -5.35 -3.89 -35.84
CA GLN A 541 -5.95 -5.14 -36.29
C GLN A 541 -7.39 -5.24 -35.76
N LYS A 542 -8.20 -6.11 -36.37
CA LYS A 542 -9.56 -6.38 -35.87
C LYS A 542 -9.51 -6.71 -34.38
N PRO A 543 -10.20 -5.94 -33.54
CA PRO A 543 -10.17 -6.17 -32.09
C PRO A 543 -10.65 -7.57 -31.71
N LYS A 544 -9.97 -8.19 -30.73
CA LYS A 544 -10.30 -9.52 -30.21
C LYS A 544 -10.51 -9.44 -28.70
N LEU A 545 -11.71 -9.83 -28.24
CA LEU A 545 -11.98 -10.00 -26.80
C LEU A 545 -11.09 -11.11 -26.23
N ILE A 546 -10.36 -10.83 -25.14
CA ILE A 546 -9.48 -11.79 -24.48
C ILE A 546 -9.90 -12.08 -23.03
N SER A 547 -10.64 -11.16 -22.38
CA SER A 547 -11.19 -11.36 -21.05
C SER A 547 -12.41 -10.47 -20.82
N GLY A 548 -13.32 -10.90 -19.94
CA GLY A 548 -14.52 -10.15 -19.59
C GLY A 548 -15.66 -10.27 -20.59
N LYS A 549 -16.56 -9.28 -20.61
CA LYS A 549 -17.76 -9.23 -21.46
C LYS A 549 -17.97 -7.83 -22.02
N GLY A 550 -18.18 -7.73 -23.32
CA GLY A 550 -18.45 -6.47 -24.00
C GLY A 550 -18.40 -6.64 -25.51
N THR A 551 -18.90 -5.65 -26.24
CA THR A 551 -18.83 -5.60 -27.70
C THR A 551 -17.98 -4.43 -28.15
N ILE A 552 -17.34 -4.57 -29.30
CA ILE A 552 -16.47 -3.56 -29.90
C ILE A 552 -16.72 -3.48 -31.41
N LEU A 553 -16.85 -2.26 -31.92
CA LEU A 553 -16.91 -1.97 -33.33
C LEU A 553 -15.71 -1.10 -33.71
N LEU A 554 -15.03 -1.46 -34.79
CA LEU A 554 -13.94 -0.70 -35.38
C LEU A 554 -14.35 -0.23 -36.77
N GLU A 555 -14.38 1.09 -36.96
CA GLU A 555 -14.62 1.77 -38.24
C GLU A 555 -13.40 2.64 -38.55
N GLU A 556 -12.57 2.20 -39.49
CA GLU A 556 -11.24 2.79 -39.77
C GLU A 556 -10.34 2.82 -38.53
N ASN A 557 -10.27 3.95 -37.82
CA ASN A 557 -9.53 4.12 -36.57
C ASN A 557 -10.44 4.56 -35.39
N LYS A 558 -11.76 4.61 -35.62
CA LYS A 558 -12.75 4.88 -34.57
C LYS A 558 -13.17 3.57 -33.91
N ILE A 559 -13.04 3.51 -32.61
CA ILE A 559 -13.52 2.44 -31.77
C ILE A 559 -14.80 2.89 -31.06
N SER A 560 -15.82 2.01 -31.07
CA SER A 560 -17.02 2.14 -30.27
C SER A 560 -17.18 0.87 -29.43
N VAL A 561 -17.43 1.04 -28.13
CA VAL A 561 -17.55 -0.06 -27.15
C VAL A 561 -18.89 -0.01 -26.44
N ASN A 562 -19.46 -1.18 -26.13
CA ASN A 562 -20.63 -1.33 -25.26
C ASN A 562 -20.33 -2.35 -24.18
N LEU A 563 -20.69 -2.04 -22.93
CA LEU A 563 -20.56 -2.90 -21.77
C LEU A 563 -21.88 -3.07 -21.04
N GLU A 564 -22.14 -4.30 -20.60
CA GLU A 564 -23.23 -4.65 -19.69
C GLU A 564 -23.05 -3.98 -18.29
N PRO A 565 -24.10 -3.98 -17.45
CA PRO A 565 -23.98 -3.52 -16.07
C PRO A 565 -22.93 -4.27 -15.28
N VAL A 566 -22.15 -3.58 -14.48
CA VAL A 566 -21.10 -4.10 -13.60
C VAL A 566 -20.23 -5.13 -14.33
N SER A 567 -19.47 -4.66 -15.32
CA SER A 567 -18.66 -5.52 -16.18
C SER A 567 -17.36 -4.85 -16.61
N TYR A 568 -16.45 -5.65 -17.13
CA TYR A 568 -15.25 -5.20 -17.81
C TYR A 568 -15.06 -5.98 -19.11
N ALA A 569 -14.29 -5.41 -20.03
CA ALA A 569 -13.85 -6.08 -21.25
C ALA A 569 -12.40 -5.69 -21.56
N ILE A 570 -11.60 -6.70 -21.92
CA ILE A 570 -10.21 -6.51 -22.33
C ILE A 570 -10.08 -7.01 -23.76
N PHE A 571 -9.72 -6.12 -24.67
CA PHE A 571 -9.56 -6.42 -26.09
C PHE A 571 -8.11 -6.28 -26.51
N ARG A 572 -7.64 -7.21 -27.34
CA ARG A 572 -6.38 -7.03 -28.07
C ARG A 572 -6.64 -6.13 -29.28
N ILE A 573 -5.85 -5.08 -29.42
CA ILE A 573 -5.95 -4.06 -30.46
C ILE A 573 -4.57 -3.75 -31.07
N ASN A 574 -3.78 -4.79 -31.36
CA ASN A 574 -2.42 -4.62 -31.82
C ASN A 574 -2.35 -3.73 -33.06
N GLU A 575 -1.28 -2.94 -33.17
CA GLU A 575 -0.98 -2.14 -34.33
C GLU A 575 -0.70 -3.03 -35.56
N VAL A 576 -1.15 -2.56 -36.74
CA VAL A 576 -0.95 -3.25 -38.01
C VAL A 576 0.51 -3.21 -38.47
#